data_981a1fd25f069ab5d6bfec64a7be908e
#
_entry.id   981a1fd25f069ab5d6bfec64a7be908e
#
_cell.length_a   1.000
_cell.length_b   1.000
_cell.length_c   1.000
_cell.angle_alpha   90.00
_cell.angle_beta   90.00
_cell.angle_gamma   90.00
#
_symmetry.space_group_name_H-M   'P 1'
#
loop_
_entity.id
_entity.type
_entity.pdbx_description
1 polymer ?
#
loop_
_entity_poly.entity_id
_entity_poly.type
_entity_poly.pdbx_seq_one_letter_code
_entity_poly.pdbx_strand_id
1 'polypeptide(L)'
;AELDKTAKIRFRVKPALPNLWRPTDFSQLTVPIDLGVQVYKSRIPPEYLPEMGRRVLAMPNVELVGLHFHAGRHHPSLWYWEGLMVRYARLIGELSKAWGGWQPSEIDIGGGMASPRDPHNKEFPRSEFLLTALGYPFLVGLRGLGEKAYHALLAKILAVLTSHSDPKAPPTIDEYGQVITSVLRRELEQNGINVDGVRLQLEPGRAMYGDTGIHLATVKTVKRQTDPVPYTWVLTDTTYFFLAGGVLEHNRHPFVFVSKPDATATQTADIVGHSCYADQIVLGARVPEIEDGDVVALLETGAYQESSASNFNALPRPASVLVNGDQAELIKRAETIDDVYGRDFIPERLLAESVETK
;
A
#
# COMPACT_ATOMS: atom_id res chain seq x y z
N ALA A 1 -36.27 6.73 11.96
CA ALA A 1 -37.61 6.83 12.59
C ALA A 1 -37.97 5.51 13.28
N GLU A 2 -37.88 4.36 12.62
CA GLU A 2 -38.22 3.07 13.21
C GLU A 2 -37.40 2.65 14.43
N LEU A 3 -36.18 3.14 14.54
CA LEU A 3 -35.26 2.79 15.64
C LEU A 3 -35.20 3.82 16.77
N ASP A 4 -35.91 4.95 16.66
CA ASP A 4 -35.86 6.09 17.60
C ASP A 4 -34.39 6.49 17.94
N LYS A 5 -33.52 6.52 16.92
CA LYS A 5 -32.11 6.85 17.02
C LYS A 5 -31.73 7.90 16.01
N THR A 6 -30.78 8.75 16.40
CA THR A 6 -30.15 9.72 15.51
C THR A 6 -28.85 9.13 14.94
N ALA A 7 -28.75 9.10 13.62
CA ALA A 7 -27.52 8.66 12.93
C ALA A 7 -26.50 9.81 12.87
N LYS A 8 -25.33 9.58 13.40
CA LYS A 8 -24.18 10.49 13.23
C LYS A 8 -23.46 10.16 11.95
N ILE A 9 -23.32 11.14 11.07
CA ILE A 9 -22.67 10.96 9.77
C ILE A 9 -21.58 11.98 9.52
N ARG A 10 -20.64 11.62 8.68
CA ARG A 10 -19.61 12.49 8.10
C ARG A 10 -19.64 12.41 6.59
N PHE A 11 -19.40 13.52 5.93
CA PHE A 11 -19.19 13.51 4.48
C PHE A 11 -17.73 13.24 4.17
N ARG A 12 -17.51 12.25 3.30
CA ARG A 12 -16.17 12.01 2.77
C ARG A 12 -15.92 12.98 1.62
N VAL A 13 -14.98 13.88 1.84
CA VAL A 13 -14.62 14.96 0.91
C VAL A 13 -13.23 14.77 0.35
N LYS A 14 -12.87 15.55 -0.65
CA LYS A 14 -11.51 15.69 -1.13
C LYS A 14 -11.09 17.15 -0.97
N PRO A 15 -10.26 17.48 0.00
CA PRO A 15 -9.62 18.80 0.02
C PRO A 15 -8.84 18.98 -1.28
N ALA A 16 -8.85 20.19 -1.84
CA ALA A 16 -8.06 20.47 -3.04
C ALA A 16 -6.59 20.11 -2.79
N LEU A 17 -5.98 19.40 -3.72
CA LEU A 17 -4.58 19.02 -3.58
C LEU A 17 -3.66 20.25 -3.51
N PRO A 18 -2.59 20.23 -2.72
CA PRO A 18 -1.54 21.22 -2.77
C PRO A 18 -1.00 21.34 -4.20
N ASN A 19 -0.54 22.53 -4.57
CA ASN A 19 -0.12 22.82 -5.93
C ASN A 19 1.01 21.84 -6.38
N LEU A 20 0.76 21.06 -7.41
CA LEU A 20 1.59 19.96 -7.89
C LEU A 20 2.98 20.38 -8.42
N TRP A 21 3.26 21.70 -8.48
CA TRP A 21 4.44 22.26 -9.13
C TRP A 21 5.71 22.31 -8.27
N ARG A 22 5.71 21.75 -7.05
CA ARG A 22 6.96 21.61 -6.31
C ARG A 22 7.66 20.30 -6.67
N PRO A 23 8.92 20.35 -7.15
CA PRO A 23 9.63 19.17 -7.67
C PRO A 23 9.87 18.04 -6.67
N THR A 24 9.63 18.27 -5.38
CA THR A 24 9.87 17.30 -4.31
C THR A 24 8.70 16.35 -4.08
N ASP A 25 7.57 16.56 -4.73
CA ASP A 25 6.35 15.79 -4.44
C ASP A 25 5.77 15.06 -5.64
N PHE A 26 6.65 14.37 -6.37
CA PHE A 26 6.29 13.47 -7.46
C PHE A 26 5.48 12.24 -7.00
N SER A 27 5.35 11.97 -5.68
CA SER A 27 4.49 10.89 -5.17
C SER A 27 3.02 11.09 -5.51
N GLN A 28 2.63 12.31 -5.87
CA GLN A 28 1.27 12.66 -6.26
C GLN A 28 1.05 12.66 -7.77
N LEU A 29 2.10 12.58 -8.56
CA LEU A 29 2.05 12.27 -9.98
C LEU A 29 1.69 10.80 -10.25
N THR A 30 1.30 10.06 -9.22
CA THR A 30 0.67 8.78 -9.44
C THR A 30 -0.62 9.01 -10.21
N VAL A 31 -0.40 9.12 -11.48
CA VAL A 31 -1.27 8.79 -12.56
C VAL A 31 -2.31 9.84 -12.93
N PRO A 32 -2.11 10.52 -14.07
CA PRO A 32 -3.18 11.24 -14.76
C PRO A 32 -4.42 10.38 -15.02
N ILE A 33 -4.28 9.06 -15.08
CA ILE A 33 -5.38 8.09 -15.25
C ILE A 33 -6.28 8.02 -14.02
N ASP A 34 -5.75 8.30 -12.84
CA ASP A 34 -6.51 8.33 -11.59
C ASP A 34 -7.34 9.62 -11.43
N LEU A 35 -7.04 10.65 -12.21
CA LEU A 35 -7.65 11.97 -12.06
C LEU A 35 -9.14 12.00 -12.42
N GLY A 36 -9.61 11.15 -13.31
CA GLY A 36 -11.00 11.16 -13.76
C GLY A 36 -11.93 10.17 -13.04
N VAL A 37 -11.44 8.97 -12.72
CA VAL A 37 -12.29 7.87 -12.23
C VAL A 37 -12.13 7.61 -10.73
N GLN A 38 -10.93 7.74 -10.21
CA GLN A 38 -10.67 7.42 -8.79
C GLN A 38 -10.82 8.61 -7.85
N VAL A 39 -10.70 9.83 -8.36
CA VAL A 39 -10.79 11.05 -7.54
C VAL A 39 -12.10 11.11 -6.77
N TYR A 40 -13.20 10.72 -7.39
CA TYR A 40 -14.54 10.80 -6.80
C TYR A 40 -15.18 9.44 -6.48
N LYS A 41 -14.52 8.32 -6.72
CA LYS A 41 -15.07 6.98 -6.45
C LYS A 41 -15.62 6.86 -5.02
N SER A 42 -14.94 7.40 -4.05
CA SER A 42 -15.30 7.29 -2.63
C SER A 42 -15.54 8.65 -1.96
N ARG A 43 -15.80 9.71 -2.74
CA ARG A 43 -15.84 11.08 -2.22
C ARG A 43 -16.95 11.85 -2.91
N ILE A 44 -17.54 12.79 -2.17
CA ILE A 44 -18.55 13.68 -2.71
C ILE A 44 -17.84 14.78 -3.50
N PRO A 45 -18.19 15.03 -4.76
CA PRO A 45 -17.68 16.18 -5.51
C PRO A 45 -18.01 17.49 -4.79
N PRO A 46 -17.08 18.47 -4.75
CA PRO A 46 -17.25 19.70 -3.98
C PRO A 46 -18.52 20.48 -4.35
N GLU A 47 -18.92 20.46 -5.61
CA GLU A 47 -20.11 21.15 -6.12
C GLU A 47 -21.44 20.64 -5.53
N TYR A 48 -21.48 19.38 -5.09
CA TYR A 48 -22.68 18.79 -4.47
C TYR A 48 -22.74 19.01 -2.96
N LEU A 49 -21.63 19.32 -2.31
CA LEU A 49 -21.55 19.44 -0.85
C LEU A 49 -22.53 20.48 -0.28
N PRO A 50 -22.65 21.71 -0.84
CA PRO A 50 -23.55 22.73 -0.28
C PRO A 50 -25.01 22.27 -0.24
N GLU A 51 -25.49 21.64 -1.30
CA GLU A 51 -26.88 21.17 -1.37
C GLU A 51 -27.09 19.92 -0.51
N MET A 52 -26.19 18.97 -0.57
CA MET A 52 -26.27 17.74 0.24
C MET A 52 -26.27 18.06 1.74
N GLY A 53 -25.41 18.99 2.18
CA GLY A 53 -25.38 19.39 3.58
C GLY A 53 -26.68 20.05 4.03
N ARG A 54 -27.24 20.98 3.25
CA ARG A 54 -28.54 21.58 3.57
C ARG A 54 -29.64 20.53 3.72
N ARG A 55 -29.67 19.54 2.82
CA ARG A 55 -30.65 18.45 2.88
C ARG A 55 -30.47 17.61 4.14
N VAL A 56 -29.24 17.24 4.46
CA VAL A 56 -28.92 16.41 5.63
C VAL A 56 -29.23 17.15 6.94
N LEU A 57 -28.86 18.43 7.04
CA LEU A 57 -29.13 19.24 8.22
C LEU A 57 -30.62 19.47 8.48
N ALA A 58 -31.48 19.30 7.47
CA ALA A 58 -32.94 19.37 7.60
C ALA A 58 -33.57 18.01 8.01
N MET A 59 -32.79 16.91 8.10
CA MET A 59 -33.30 15.60 8.46
C MET A 59 -33.38 15.43 9.98
N PRO A 60 -34.54 15.07 10.56
CA PRO A 60 -34.71 15.05 12.02
C PRO A 60 -33.91 13.96 12.73
N ASN A 61 -33.56 12.87 12.03
CA ASN A 61 -32.87 11.71 12.62
C ASN A 61 -31.45 11.54 12.11
N VAL A 62 -30.83 12.61 11.59
CA VAL A 62 -29.45 12.62 11.11
C VAL A 62 -28.73 13.83 11.67
N GLU A 63 -27.57 13.59 12.23
CA GLU A 63 -26.65 14.62 12.71
C GLU A 63 -25.40 14.60 11.83
N LEU A 64 -25.13 15.69 11.12
CA LEU A 64 -23.88 15.88 10.38
C LEU A 64 -22.81 16.34 11.37
N VAL A 65 -22.04 15.40 11.90
CA VAL A 65 -21.04 15.67 12.94
C VAL A 65 -19.73 16.23 12.40
N GLY A 66 -19.42 16.02 11.10
CA GLY A 66 -18.16 16.49 10.55
C GLY A 66 -17.92 16.09 9.12
N LEU A 67 -16.69 16.29 8.72
CA LEU A 67 -16.17 15.85 7.43
C LEU A 67 -15.05 14.83 7.64
N HIS A 68 -14.82 14.02 6.62
CA HIS A 68 -13.76 13.04 6.53
C HIS A 68 -13.02 13.19 5.20
N PHE A 69 -11.72 13.05 5.22
CA PHE A 69 -10.94 12.78 4.03
C PHE A 69 -9.90 11.68 4.29
N HIS A 70 -9.32 11.14 3.25
CA HIS A 70 -8.20 10.22 3.35
C HIS A 70 -7.12 10.68 2.37
N ALA A 71 -5.91 10.93 2.86
CA ALA A 71 -4.82 11.50 2.06
C ALA A 71 -4.34 10.57 0.93
N GLY A 72 -4.61 9.29 1.05
CA GLY A 72 -4.11 8.28 0.11
C GLY A 72 -3.09 7.38 0.78
N ARG A 73 -1.93 7.20 0.14
CA ARG A 73 -0.92 6.26 0.62
C ARG A 73 0.36 6.99 0.97
N HIS A 74 0.96 6.62 2.09
CA HIS A 74 2.38 6.78 2.40
C HIS A 74 2.97 8.15 2.00
N HIS A 75 2.50 9.22 2.67
CA HIS A 75 2.98 10.58 2.46
C HIS A 75 4.00 10.98 3.53
N PRO A 76 5.31 10.91 3.25
CA PRO A 76 6.36 11.23 4.22
C PRO A 76 6.62 12.72 4.37
N SER A 77 5.97 13.59 3.61
CA SER A 77 6.25 15.02 3.59
C SER A 77 5.37 15.79 4.58
N LEU A 78 5.97 16.35 5.63
CA LEU A 78 5.27 17.23 6.57
C LEU A 78 4.68 18.46 5.86
N TRP A 79 5.39 19.01 4.88
CA TRP A 79 4.89 20.12 4.07
C TRP A 79 3.60 19.76 3.32
N TYR A 80 3.48 18.53 2.84
CA TYR A 80 2.26 18.06 2.20
C TYR A 80 1.09 18.06 3.19
N TRP A 81 1.32 17.54 4.40
CA TRP A 81 0.31 17.51 5.46
C TRP A 81 -0.08 18.91 5.91
N GLU A 82 0.88 19.82 6.06
CA GLU A 82 0.60 21.23 6.34
C GLU A 82 -0.34 21.84 5.28
N GLY A 83 0.02 21.75 4.00
CA GLY A 83 -0.79 22.25 2.90
C GLY A 83 -2.18 21.60 2.81
N LEU A 84 -2.29 20.33 3.18
CA LEU A 84 -3.55 19.61 3.22
C LEU A 84 -4.45 20.10 4.36
N MET A 85 -3.88 20.33 5.55
CA MET A 85 -4.63 20.89 6.70
C MET A 85 -5.17 22.29 6.42
N VAL A 86 -4.36 23.16 5.83
CA VAL A 86 -4.80 24.51 5.39
C VAL A 86 -6.03 24.41 4.48
N ARG A 87 -6.00 23.55 3.49
CA ARG A 87 -7.10 23.41 2.52
C ARG A 87 -8.33 22.77 3.12
N TYR A 88 -8.13 21.79 3.99
CA TYR A 88 -9.22 21.12 4.66
C TYR A 88 -9.96 22.09 5.62
N ALA A 89 -9.23 22.85 6.42
CA ALA A 89 -9.81 23.86 7.28
C ALA A 89 -10.59 24.93 6.51
N ARG A 90 -10.04 25.37 5.37
CA ARG A 90 -10.73 26.33 4.48
C ARG A 90 -12.04 25.76 3.95
N LEU A 91 -12.02 24.49 3.45
CA LEU A 91 -13.23 23.82 2.99
C LEU A 91 -14.30 23.72 4.10
N ILE A 92 -13.89 23.37 5.32
CA ILE A 92 -14.80 23.32 6.47
C ILE A 92 -15.42 24.68 6.72
N GLY A 93 -14.62 25.75 6.71
CA GLY A 93 -15.13 27.12 6.91
C GLY A 93 -16.06 27.62 5.79
N GLU A 94 -15.78 27.26 4.54
CA GLU A 94 -16.65 27.54 3.40
C GLU A 94 -18.01 26.84 3.53
N LEU A 95 -17.99 25.56 3.91
CA LEU A 95 -19.19 24.77 4.13
C LEU A 95 -19.95 25.23 5.38
N SER A 96 -19.28 25.61 6.45
CA SER A 96 -19.91 26.21 7.62
C SER A 96 -20.76 27.44 7.23
N LYS A 97 -20.20 28.36 6.46
CA LYS A 97 -20.90 29.51 5.94
C LYS A 97 -22.08 29.15 5.05
N ALA A 98 -21.88 28.19 4.13
CA ALA A 98 -22.92 27.72 3.21
C ALA A 98 -24.09 27.02 3.91
N TRP A 99 -23.85 26.52 5.13
CA TRP A 99 -24.80 25.79 5.99
C TRP A 99 -25.27 26.59 7.20
N GLY A 100 -25.25 27.91 7.12
CA GLY A 100 -25.82 28.79 8.13
C GLY A 100 -25.06 28.83 9.46
N GLY A 101 -23.74 28.65 9.42
CA GLY A 101 -22.90 28.67 10.62
C GLY A 101 -22.73 27.30 11.28
N TRP A 102 -22.95 26.22 10.53
CA TRP A 102 -22.71 24.87 11.01
C TRP A 102 -21.29 24.71 11.59
N GLN A 103 -21.20 24.04 12.73
CA GLN A 103 -19.94 23.76 13.42
C GLN A 103 -19.74 22.24 13.50
N PRO A 104 -18.58 21.72 13.11
CA PRO A 104 -18.28 20.29 13.28
C PRO A 104 -18.01 19.95 14.75
N SER A 105 -18.52 18.83 15.22
CA SER A 105 -18.10 18.24 16.50
C SER A 105 -16.95 17.22 16.32
N GLU A 106 -16.76 16.77 15.09
CA GLU A 106 -15.72 15.81 14.73
C GLU A 106 -15.03 16.21 13.41
N ILE A 107 -13.73 15.99 13.36
CA ILE A 107 -12.93 16.20 12.15
C ILE A 107 -12.09 14.94 11.96
N ASP A 108 -12.27 14.29 10.81
CA ASP A 108 -11.55 13.06 10.49
C ASP A 108 -10.60 13.30 9.32
N ILE A 109 -9.32 13.09 9.55
CA ILE A 109 -8.28 13.30 8.55
C ILE A 109 -7.84 11.98 7.89
N GLY A 110 -8.51 10.88 8.22
CA GLY A 110 -8.22 9.57 7.64
C GLY A 110 -6.83 9.06 7.93
N GLY A 111 -6.28 8.36 6.98
CA GLY A 111 -4.93 7.82 7.02
C GLY A 111 -4.04 8.35 5.90
N GLY A 112 -2.94 7.68 5.68
CA GLY A 112 -1.98 8.01 4.62
C GLY A 112 -0.63 8.50 5.13
N MET A 113 -0.42 8.55 6.44
CA MET A 113 0.89 8.80 7.03
C MET A 113 1.86 7.68 6.64
N ALA A 114 3.12 8.03 6.45
CA ALA A 114 4.17 7.06 6.19
C ALA A 114 4.39 6.19 7.43
N SER A 115 4.64 4.90 7.24
CA SER A 115 5.08 4.03 8.32
C SER A 115 6.52 4.36 8.70
N PRO A 116 6.88 4.21 10.00
CA PRO A 116 8.28 4.11 10.37
C PRO A 116 8.91 2.99 9.54
N ARG A 117 10.04 3.27 8.94
CA ARG A 117 10.77 2.28 8.14
C ARG A 117 12.20 2.22 8.60
N ASP A 118 12.79 1.06 8.45
CA ASP A 118 14.24 0.95 8.53
C ASP A 118 14.87 1.96 7.54
N PRO A 119 15.80 2.80 7.98
CA PRO A 119 16.51 3.73 7.10
C PRO A 119 17.24 3.03 5.95
N HIS A 120 17.47 1.72 6.06
CA HIS A 120 17.99 0.89 4.97
C HIS A 120 16.89 0.37 4.03
N ASN A 121 15.63 0.54 4.37
CA ASN A 121 14.51 0.20 3.50
C ASN A 121 14.35 1.24 2.41
N LYS A 122 14.86 0.92 1.28
CA LYS A 122 14.83 1.79 0.09
C LYS A 122 13.46 1.70 -0.56
N GLU A 123 12.75 2.82 -0.60
CA GLU A 123 11.53 2.91 -1.40
C GLU A 123 11.79 2.49 -2.85
N PHE A 124 10.77 1.92 -3.47
CA PHE A 124 10.74 1.67 -4.91
C PHE A 124 11.08 2.99 -5.63
N PRO A 125 12.19 3.11 -6.35
CA PRO A 125 12.54 4.38 -6.97
C PRO A 125 11.43 4.79 -7.94
N ARG A 126 10.98 6.02 -7.86
CA ARG A 126 9.95 6.58 -8.76
C ARG A 126 10.32 6.46 -10.23
N SER A 127 11.61 6.45 -10.51
CA SER A 127 12.18 6.12 -11.82
C SER A 127 11.77 4.73 -12.32
N GLU A 128 11.53 3.78 -11.42
CA GLU A 128 11.13 2.41 -11.76
C GLU A 128 9.69 2.36 -12.31
N PHE A 129 8.78 3.15 -11.74
CA PHE A 129 7.43 3.30 -12.32
C PHE A 129 7.47 4.00 -13.68
N LEU A 130 8.20 5.09 -13.81
CA LEU A 130 8.38 5.80 -15.09
C LEU A 130 9.04 4.90 -16.14
N LEU A 131 10.02 4.09 -15.75
CA LEU A 131 10.67 3.14 -16.65
C LEU A 131 9.80 1.94 -16.97
N THR A 132 8.99 1.46 -16.03
CA THR A 132 8.05 0.37 -16.31
C THR A 132 6.91 0.87 -17.20
N ALA A 133 6.34 2.03 -16.92
CA ALA A 133 5.19 2.56 -17.68
C ALA A 133 5.58 3.15 -19.04
N LEU A 134 6.72 3.83 -19.13
CA LEU A 134 7.18 4.48 -20.35
C LEU A 134 8.30 3.70 -21.04
N GLY A 135 9.11 2.99 -20.29
CA GLY A 135 10.25 2.23 -20.78
C GLY A 135 9.88 0.85 -21.32
N TYR A 136 8.78 0.25 -20.86
CA TYR A 136 8.37 -1.07 -21.35
C TYR A 136 8.12 -1.09 -22.89
N PRO A 137 7.36 -0.16 -23.48
CA PRO A 137 7.23 -0.08 -24.93
C PRO A 137 8.56 0.20 -25.65
N PHE A 138 9.42 1.01 -25.04
CA PHE A 138 10.75 1.33 -25.57
C PHE A 138 11.70 0.11 -25.48
N LEU A 139 11.68 -0.61 -24.36
CA LEU A 139 12.45 -1.84 -24.14
C LEU A 139 12.00 -2.95 -25.11
N VAL A 140 10.69 -3.07 -25.36
CA VAL A 140 10.18 -4.02 -26.36
C VAL A 140 10.67 -3.67 -27.76
N GLY A 141 10.74 -2.37 -28.11
CA GLY A 141 11.31 -1.90 -29.37
C GLY A 141 12.81 -2.19 -29.52
N LEU A 142 13.57 -2.14 -28.41
CA LEU A 142 14.99 -2.46 -28.39
C LEU A 142 15.33 -3.95 -28.60
N ARG A 143 14.35 -4.85 -28.47
CA ARG A 143 14.53 -6.26 -28.84
C ARG A 143 15.03 -6.46 -30.29
N GLY A 144 14.72 -5.50 -31.16
CA GLY A 144 15.24 -5.47 -32.52
C GLY A 144 16.76 -5.32 -32.64
N LEU A 145 17.47 -4.94 -31.57
CA LEU A 145 18.93 -4.84 -31.53
C LEU A 145 19.66 -6.18 -31.28
N GLY A 146 18.89 -7.25 -31.08
CA GLY A 146 19.40 -8.59 -30.77
C GLY A 146 19.46 -8.86 -29.26
N GLU A 147 19.29 -10.15 -28.89
CA GLU A 147 19.13 -10.56 -27.50
C GLU A 147 20.26 -10.15 -26.56
N LYS A 148 21.53 -10.31 -26.99
CA LYS A 148 22.68 -9.94 -26.15
C LYS A 148 22.71 -8.44 -25.83
N ALA A 149 22.46 -7.58 -26.81
CA ALA A 149 22.44 -6.14 -26.62
C ALA A 149 21.24 -5.71 -25.74
N TYR A 150 20.08 -6.33 -25.94
CA TYR A 150 18.89 -6.10 -25.14
C TYR A 150 19.12 -6.45 -23.67
N HIS A 151 19.63 -7.65 -23.38
CA HIS A 151 19.88 -8.08 -21.99
C HIS A 151 20.99 -7.27 -21.32
N ALA A 152 22.06 -6.91 -22.04
CA ALA A 152 23.10 -6.06 -21.49
C ALA A 152 22.60 -4.64 -21.15
N LEU A 153 21.72 -4.09 -21.96
CA LEU A 153 21.09 -2.79 -21.71
C LEU A 153 20.10 -2.89 -20.55
N LEU A 154 19.28 -3.94 -20.50
CA LEU A 154 18.34 -4.20 -19.41
C LEU A 154 19.06 -4.35 -18.08
N ALA A 155 20.18 -5.10 -18.03
CA ALA A 155 20.99 -5.24 -16.83
C ALA A 155 21.57 -3.90 -16.36
N LYS A 156 22.02 -3.03 -17.28
CA LYS A 156 22.47 -1.67 -16.94
C LYS A 156 21.34 -0.80 -16.40
N ILE A 157 20.18 -0.84 -17.03
CA ILE A 157 19.00 -0.11 -16.58
C ILE A 157 18.59 -0.58 -15.20
N LEU A 158 18.50 -1.88 -14.96
CA LEU A 158 18.19 -2.44 -13.65
C LEU A 158 19.24 -2.05 -12.61
N ALA A 159 20.54 -2.08 -12.95
CA ALA A 159 21.60 -1.66 -12.03
C ALA A 159 21.49 -0.17 -11.65
N VAL A 160 21.11 0.70 -12.58
CA VAL A 160 20.85 2.11 -12.29
C VAL A 160 19.60 2.29 -11.44
N LEU A 161 18.53 1.53 -11.73
CA LEU A 161 17.28 1.57 -10.98
C LEU A 161 17.40 1.02 -9.57
N THR A 162 18.27 0.06 -9.40
CA THR A 162 18.59 -0.53 -8.09
C THR A 162 19.72 0.19 -7.38
N SER A 163 20.43 1.13 -8.05
CA SER A 163 21.39 2.05 -7.40
C SER A 163 20.62 3.12 -6.61
N HIS A 164 20.94 3.28 -5.36
CA HIS A 164 20.03 3.91 -4.39
C HIS A 164 20.63 5.19 -3.82
N SER A 165 19.80 6.24 -3.77
CA SER A 165 19.97 7.31 -2.78
C SER A 165 19.42 6.79 -1.43
N ASP A 166 20.11 7.08 -0.32
CA ASP A 166 19.60 6.77 1.00
C ASP A 166 18.24 7.45 1.22
N PRO A 167 17.19 6.72 1.53
CA PRO A 167 15.90 7.32 1.80
C PRO A 167 15.99 8.14 3.09
N LYS A 168 15.41 9.33 3.10
CA LYS A 168 15.18 10.02 4.37
C LYS A 168 14.21 9.18 5.19
N ALA A 169 14.55 9.00 6.47
CA ALA A 169 13.58 8.45 7.41
C ALA A 169 12.27 9.25 7.32
N PRO A 170 11.11 8.60 7.32
CA PRO A 170 9.84 9.30 7.37
C PRO A 170 9.73 10.07 8.68
N PRO A 171 8.90 11.11 8.74
CA PRO A 171 8.64 11.82 9.97
C PRO A 171 8.11 10.87 11.06
N THR A 172 8.45 11.16 12.29
CA THR A 172 7.91 10.46 13.46
C THR A 172 6.41 10.77 13.63
N ILE A 173 5.72 9.96 14.41
CA ILE A 173 4.31 10.21 14.72
C ILE A 173 4.12 11.54 15.48
N ASP A 174 5.09 11.92 16.30
CA ASP A 174 5.08 13.19 17.02
C ASP A 174 5.21 14.39 16.08
N GLU A 175 6.10 14.31 15.08
CA GLU A 175 6.24 15.36 14.06
C GLU A 175 4.97 15.50 13.23
N TYR A 176 4.35 14.40 12.81
CA TYR A 176 3.02 14.44 12.18
C TYR A 176 1.98 15.08 13.11
N GLY A 177 1.93 14.64 14.36
CA GLY A 177 0.99 15.13 15.35
C GLY A 177 1.12 16.64 15.55
N GLN A 178 2.33 17.14 15.71
CA GLN A 178 2.62 18.57 15.90
C GLN A 178 2.18 19.41 14.69
N VAL A 179 2.56 19.01 13.48
CA VAL A 179 2.21 19.76 12.27
C VAL A 179 0.71 19.73 12.03
N ILE A 180 0.10 18.55 12.09
CA ILE A 180 -1.33 18.39 11.81
C ILE A 180 -2.18 19.19 12.80
N THR A 181 -1.92 19.02 14.10
CA THR A 181 -2.76 19.65 15.13
C THR A 181 -2.56 21.16 15.19
N SER A 182 -1.34 21.66 15.11
CA SER A 182 -1.05 23.09 15.19
C SER A 182 -1.60 23.85 13.97
N VAL A 183 -1.39 23.30 12.77
CA VAL A 183 -1.86 23.94 11.54
C VAL A 183 -3.38 23.87 11.45
N LEU A 184 -3.96 22.68 11.70
CA LEU A 184 -5.41 22.50 11.61
C LEU A 184 -6.15 23.41 12.60
N ARG A 185 -5.70 23.48 13.87
CA ARG A 185 -6.30 24.37 14.86
C ARG A 185 -6.27 25.81 14.40
N ARG A 186 -5.10 26.34 14.07
CA ARG A 186 -4.91 27.72 13.61
C ARG A 186 -5.81 28.06 12.42
N GLU A 187 -5.80 27.20 11.41
CA GLU A 187 -6.54 27.45 10.18
C GLU A 187 -8.07 27.35 10.37
N LEU A 188 -8.54 26.43 11.23
CA LEU A 188 -9.96 26.33 11.57
C LEU A 188 -10.45 27.60 12.27
N GLU A 189 -9.73 28.10 13.27
CA GLU A 189 -10.04 29.35 13.98
C GLU A 189 -10.07 30.53 13.02
N GLN A 190 -9.09 30.66 12.11
CA GLN A 190 -9.05 31.70 11.08
C GLN A 190 -10.23 31.62 10.10
N ASN A 191 -10.79 30.45 9.89
CA ASN A 191 -11.96 30.24 9.04
C ASN A 191 -13.29 30.26 9.80
N GLY A 192 -13.30 30.71 11.08
CA GLY A 192 -14.50 30.91 11.88
C GLY A 192 -15.08 29.65 12.51
N ILE A 193 -14.27 28.61 12.66
CA ILE A 193 -14.66 27.35 13.32
C ILE A 193 -14.22 27.42 14.78
N ASN A 194 -15.17 27.17 15.69
CA ASN A 194 -14.84 26.95 17.10
C ASN A 194 -14.23 25.56 17.24
N VAL A 195 -13.02 25.49 17.76
CA VAL A 195 -12.26 24.24 17.94
C VAL A 195 -12.45 23.61 19.30
N ASP A 196 -13.11 24.32 20.23
CA ASP A 196 -13.32 23.82 21.59
C ASP A 196 -14.27 22.60 21.58
N GLY A 197 -13.78 21.48 22.11
CA GLY A 197 -14.53 20.24 22.16
C GLY A 197 -14.59 19.46 20.83
N VAL A 198 -14.01 19.97 19.75
CA VAL A 198 -13.92 19.23 18.48
C VAL A 198 -13.00 18.03 18.63
N ARG A 199 -13.49 16.85 18.26
CA ARG A 199 -12.72 15.62 18.25
C ARG A 199 -11.98 15.45 16.92
N LEU A 200 -10.64 15.39 16.99
CA LEU A 200 -9.83 14.99 15.86
C LEU A 200 -9.76 13.45 15.80
N GLN A 201 -10.03 12.90 14.63
CA GLN A 201 -9.99 11.46 14.36
C GLN A 201 -8.97 11.13 13.28
N LEU A 202 -8.37 9.95 13.40
CA LEU A 202 -7.37 9.39 12.51
C LEU A 202 -7.77 7.96 12.14
N GLU A 203 -7.44 7.54 10.93
CA GLU A 203 -7.58 6.16 10.45
C GLU A 203 -6.19 5.59 10.06
N PRO A 204 -5.24 5.50 10.99
CA PRO A 204 -3.89 5.08 10.67
C PRO A 204 -3.87 3.57 10.37
N GLY A 205 -3.56 3.22 9.13
CA GLY A 205 -3.37 1.82 8.74
C GLY A 205 -1.91 1.40 8.89
N ARG A 206 -1.15 1.45 7.80
CA ARG A 206 0.25 1.02 7.75
C ARG A 206 1.15 1.70 8.78
N ALA A 207 0.92 2.96 9.08
CA ALA A 207 1.70 3.69 10.07
C ALA A 207 1.68 3.08 11.48
N MET A 208 0.67 2.26 11.80
CA MET A 208 0.52 1.63 13.12
C MET A 208 1.21 0.28 13.23
N TYR A 209 1.15 -0.54 12.18
CA TYR A 209 1.57 -1.94 12.29
C TYR A 209 2.22 -2.48 11.01
N GLY A 210 2.62 -1.59 10.09
CA GLY A 210 3.29 -2.00 8.86
C GLY A 210 4.59 -2.75 9.11
N ASP A 211 5.37 -2.29 10.06
CA ASP A 211 6.67 -2.81 10.47
C ASP A 211 6.62 -4.00 11.45
N THR A 212 5.44 -4.35 11.95
CA THR A 212 5.30 -5.43 12.97
C THR A 212 5.19 -6.82 12.35
N GLY A 213 5.05 -6.93 11.04
CA GLY A 213 4.89 -8.20 10.35
C GLY A 213 6.13 -8.62 9.59
N ILE A 214 6.41 -9.91 9.63
CA ILE A 214 7.47 -10.56 8.86
C ILE A 214 6.86 -11.74 8.10
N HIS A 215 7.14 -11.82 6.80
CA HIS A 215 6.75 -12.96 5.99
C HIS A 215 8.00 -13.82 5.71
N LEU A 216 7.94 -15.08 6.13
CA LEU A 216 9.04 -16.03 5.95
C LEU A 216 8.81 -16.86 4.69
N ALA A 217 9.86 -17.07 3.92
CA ALA A 217 9.86 -17.94 2.76
C ALA A 217 11.14 -18.76 2.67
N THR A 218 11.01 -20.03 2.28
CA THR A 218 12.14 -20.93 2.10
C THR A 218 12.59 -20.91 0.64
N VAL A 219 13.87 -20.80 0.42
CA VAL A 219 14.47 -20.94 -0.91
C VAL A 219 14.36 -22.40 -1.35
N LYS A 220 13.67 -22.63 -2.45
CA LYS A 220 13.50 -23.96 -3.03
C LYS A 220 14.57 -24.32 -4.05
N THR A 221 15.03 -23.31 -4.79
CA THR A 221 16.13 -23.50 -5.72
C THR A 221 16.73 -22.17 -6.15
N VAL A 222 18.01 -22.19 -6.45
CA VAL A 222 18.74 -21.05 -6.99
C VAL A 222 19.10 -21.32 -8.44
N LYS A 223 18.43 -20.62 -9.37
CA LYS A 223 18.72 -20.68 -10.81
C LYS A 223 19.79 -19.67 -11.18
N ARG A 224 20.82 -20.12 -11.85
CA ARG A 224 21.90 -19.27 -12.36
C ARG A 224 22.01 -19.40 -13.87
N GLN A 225 21.95 -18.27 -14.56
CA GLN A 225 22.19 -18.14 -15.98
C GLN A 225 23.57 -17.52 -16.20
N THR A 226 24.31 -18.01 -17.18
CA THR A 226 25.61 -17.46 -17.55
C THR A 226 25.57 -16.72 -18.90
N ASP A 227 24.75 -17.19 -19.82
CA ASP A 227 24.58 -16.65 -21.15
C ASP A 227 23.10 -16.33 -21.44
N PRO A 228 22.71 -15.23 -22.10
CA PRO A 228 23.57 -14.20 -22.71
C PRO A 228 24.14 -13.17 -21.73
N VAL A 229 23.59 -13.10 -20.52
CA VAL A 229 24.05 -12.23 -19.40
C VAL A 229 23.96 -13.03 -18.11
N PRO A 230 24.99 -12.99 -17.25
CA PRO A 230 24.91 -13.62 -15.93
C PRO A 230 23.72 -13.07 -15.13
N TYR A 231 22.87 -13.96 -14.66
CA TYR A 231 21.71 -13.62 -13.87
C TYR A 231 21.36 -14.71 -12.87
N THR A 232 20.80 -14.32 -11.72
CA THR A 232 20.43 -15.26 -10.66
C THR A 232 18.98 -15.03 -10.25
N TRP A 233 18.22 -16.11 -10.12
CA TRP A 233 16.90 -16.13 -9.53
C TRP A 233 16.89 -17.02 -8.29
N VAL A 234 16.38 -16.48 -7.19
CA VAL A 234 16.16 -17.17 -5.92
C VAL A 234 14.68 -17.53 -5.84
N LEU A 235 14.34 -18.76 -6.18
CA LEU A 235 12.96 -19.25 -6.17
C LEU A 235 12.57 -19.68 -4.75
N THR A 236 11.45 -19.15 -4.27
CA THR A 236 10.96 -19.40 -2.92
C THR A 236 9.61 -20.13 -2.93
N ASP A 237 9.18 -20.64 -1.76
CA ASP A 237 7.86 -21.27 -1.56
C ASP A 237 6.73 -20.24 -1.27
N THR A 238 7.01 -18.98 -1.42
CA THR A 238 5.97 -17.96 -1.33
C THR A 238 5.51 -17.49 -2.71
N THR A 239 4.63 -16.53 -2.75
CA THR A 239 4.15 -15.88 -3.97
C THR A 239 3.87 -14.41 -3.71
N TYR A 240 4.03 -13.62 -4.75
CA TYR A 240 3.58 -12.25 -4.81
C TYR A 240 2.10 -12.06 -4.36
N PHE A 241 1.26 -13.06 -4.63
CA PHE A 241 -0.15 -13.00 -4.27
C PHE A 241 -0.43 -13.11 -2.77
N PHE A 242 0.51 -13.56 -1.98
CA PHE A 242 0.45 -13.48 -0.51
C PHE A 242 0.91 -12.10 0.00
N LEU A 243 1.60 -11.34 -0.85
CA LEU A 243 2.16 -10.01 -0.58
C LEU A 243 1.51 -8.91 -1.42
N ALA A 244 0.34 -9.17 -2.00
CA ALA A 244 -0.32 -8.31 -2.97
C ALA A 244 -0.60 -6.87 -2.45
N GLY A 245 -0.80 -6.70 -1.15
CA GLY A 245 -0.95 -5.37 -0.54
C GLY A 245 0.28 -4.50 -0.73
N GLY A 246 1.48 -5.06 -0.68
CA GLY A 246 2.72 -4.33 -0.92
C GLY A 246 2.83 -3.83 -2.34
N VAL A 247 2.43 -4.67 -3.27
CA VAL A 247 2.51 -4.36 -4.69
C VAL A 247 1.50 -3.32 -5.14
N LEU A 248 0.26 -3.47 -4.72
CA LEU A 248 -0.78 -2.46 -5.01
C LEU A 248 -0.38 -1.08 -4.49
N GLU A 249 0.51 -1.05 -3.51
CA GLU A 249 1.04 0.16 -2.91
C GLU A 249 2.45 0.53 -3.39
N HIS A 250 3.02 -0.19 -4.34
CA HIS A 250 4.40 -0.03 -4.81
C HIS A 250 5.42 -0.10 -3.66
N ASN A 251 5.16 -0.91 -2.64
CA ASN A 251 6.08 -1.15 -1.55
C ASN A 251 7.10 -2.22 -1.92
N ARG A 252 8.35 -1.89 -1.75
CA ARG A 252 9.42 -2.87 -1.72
C ARG A 252 9.58 -3.36 -0.28
N HIS A 253 9.46 -4.67 -0.06
CA HIS A 253 9.74 -5.24 1.24
C HIS A 253 11.25 -5.30 1.46
N PRO A 254 11.78 -4.77 2.57
CA PRO A 254 13.13 -5.10 2.98
C PRO A 254 13.19 -6.60 3.23
N PHE A 255 14.37 -7.17 3.11
CA PHE A 255 14.55 -8.59 3.33
C PHE A 255 15.88 -8.88 4.02
N VAL A 256 15.92 -10.01 4.69
CA VAL A 256 17.13 -10.56 5.29
C VAL A 256 17.10 -12.10 5.14
N PHE A 257 18.24 -12.69 4.83
CA PHE A 257 18.38 -14.13 4.89
C PHE A 257 18.68 -14.53 6.34
N VAL A 258 17.72 -15.20 6.97
CA VAL A 258 17.72 -15.48 8.41
C VAL A 258 18.94 -16.29 8.86
N SER A 259 19.39 -17.22 8.02
CA SER A 259 20.60 -18.03 8.25
C SER A 259 21.91 -17.26 8.05
N LYS A 260 21.86 -16.11 7.42
CA LYS A 260 23.03 -15.32 6.97
C LYS A 260 22.85 -13.82 7.17
N PRO A 261 22.39 -13.33 8.36
CA PRO A 261 21.95 -11.94 8.53
C PRO A 261 23.06 -10.93 8.29
N ASP A 262 24.29 -11.23 8.66
CA ASP A 262 25.46 -10.35 8.53
C ASP A 262 26.34 -10.66 7.31
N ALA A 263 25.89 -11.56 6.43
CA ALA A 263 26.71 -11.96 5.28
C ALA A 263 26.78 -10.83 4.25
N THR A 264 27.97 -10.59 3.75
CA THR A 264 28.21 -9.58 2.72
C THR A 264 27.49 -9.94 1.42
N ALA A 265 26.74 -8.98 0.88
CA ALA A 265 26.08 -9.16 -0.40
C ALA A 265 27.09 -9.18 -1.56
N THR A 266 27.25 -10.34 -2.19
CA THR A 266 28.26 -10.60 -3.23
C THR A 266 27.69 -10.60 -4.65
N GLN A 267 26.40 -10.83 -4.80
CA GLN A 267 25.75 -10.96 -6.10
C GLN A 267 24.42 -10.20 -6.18
N THR A 268 23.90 -10.06 -7.38
CA THR A 268 22.57 -9.50 -7.64
C THR A 268 21.66 -10.64 -8.09
N ALA A 269 20.46 -10.72 -7.51
CA ALA A 269 19.47 -11.73 -7.84
C ALA A 269 18.05 -11.16 -7.74
N ASP A 270 17.10 -11.79 -8.43
CA ASP A 270 15.69 -11.60 -8.15
C ASP A 270 15.21 -12.63 -7.14
N ILE A 271 14.49 -12.20 -6.12
CA ILE A 271 13.73 -13.09 -5.25
C ILE A 271 12.35 -13.26 -5.88
N VAL A 272 12.01 -14.48 -6.25
CA VAL A 272 10.78 -14.80 -6.97
C VAL A 272 9.99 -15.89 -6.23
N GLY A 273 8.68 -15.85 -6.43
CA GLY A 273 7.78 -16.87 -5.91
C GLY A 273 7.61 -18.05 -6.86
N HIS A 274 6.64 -18.91 -6.56
CA HIS A 274 6.41 -20.17 -7.27
C HIS A 274 5.13 -20.17 -8.13
N SER A 275 4.41 -19.06 -8.23
CA SER A 275 3.23 -19.00 -9.11
C SER A 275 3.63 -18.85 -10.58
N CYS A 276 2.70 -19.14 -11.50
CA CYS A 276 2.95 -19.03 -12.93
C CYS A 276 2.97 -17.57 -13.46
N TYR A 277 2.58 -16.61 -12.66
CA TYR A 277 2.73 -15.19 -12.94
C TYR A 277 4.17 -14.81 -12.66
N ALA A 278 4.93 -14.23 -13.48
CA ALA A 278 6.36 -13.89 -13.29
C ALA A 278 6.88 -13.79 -11.82
N ASP A 279 6.01 -13.62 -10.88
CA ASP A 279 6.06 -13.76 -9.42
C ASP A 279 7.28 -13.10 -8.77
N GLN A 280 7.63 -11.92 -9.28
CA GLN A 280 8.78 -11.16 -8.85
C GLN A 280 8.46 -10.42 -7.54
N ILE A 281 9.09 -10.84 -6.44
CA ILE A 281 8.88 -10.29 -5.11
C ILE A 281 9.87 -9.15 -4.84
N VAL A 282 11.16 -9.40 -5.08
CA VAL A 282 12.22 -8.37 -4.99
C VAL A 282 13.10 -8.46 -6.22
N LEU A 283 13.11 -7.40 -7.01
CA LEU A 283 13.94 -7.30 -8.22
C LEU A 283 15.30 -6.71 -7.92
N GLY A 284 16.34 -7.28 -8.54
CA GLY A 284 17.70 -6.77 -8.46
C GLY A 284 18.24 -6.68 -7.03
N ALA A 285 17.85 -7.62 -6.17
CA ALA A 285 18.29 -7.66 -4.78
C ALA A 285 19.80 -7.91 -4.69
N ARG A 286 20.46 -7.14 -3.82
CA ARG A 286 21.84 -7.46 -3.44
C ARG A 286 21.80 -8.54 -2.37
N VAL A 287 22.32 -9.73 -2.69
CA VAL A 287 22.21 -10.91 -1.83
C VAL A 287 23.60 -11.53 -1.57
N PRO A 288 23.79 -12.21 -0.42
CA PRO A 288 24.97 -13.02 -0.20
C PRO A 288 24.94 -14.27 -1.10
N GLU A 289 25.83 -15.20 -0.89
CA GLU A 289 25.71 -16.50 -1.51
C GLU A 289 24.52 -17.26 -0.90
N ILE A 290 23.60 -17.70 -1.77
CA ILE A 290 22.32 -18.32 -1.40
C ILE A 290 22.32 -19.78 -1.85
N GLU A 291 21.75 -20.65 -0.99
CA GLU A 291 21.59 -22.06 -1.22
C GLU A 291 20.13 -22.50 -1.04
N ASP A 292 19.80 -23.65 -1.60
CA ASP A 292 18.51 -24.30 -1.39
C ASP A 292 18.31 -24.60 0.10
N GLY A 293 17.17 -24.25 0.66
CA GLY A 293 16.87 -24.38 2.08
C GLY A 293 17.14 -23.12 2.92
N ASP A 294 17.84 -22.10 2.39
CA ASP A 294 17.93 -20.82 3.07
C ASP A 294 16.53 -20.21 3.29
N VAL A 295 16.39 -19.48 4.37
CA VAL A 295 15.14 -18.78 4.69
C VAL A 295 15.32 -17.27 4.49
N VAL A 296 14.45 -16.68 3.68
CA VAL A 296 14.35 -15.24 3.55
C VAL A 296 13.18 -14.71 4.37
N ALA A 297 13.44 -13.70 5.17
CA ALA A 297 12.41 -12.91 5.86
C ALA A 297 12.16 -11.63 5.07
N LEU A 298 10.93 -11.46 4.61
CA LEU A 298 10.44 -10.23 4.00
C LEU A 298 9.81 -9.39 5.11
N LEU A 299 10.38 -8.21 5.36
CA LEU A 299 10.00 -7.35 6.46
C LEU A 299 8.85 -6.39 6.06
N GLU A 300 8.30 -5.67 7.02
CA GLU A 300 7.21 -4.70 6.82
C GLU A 300 5.96 -5.30 6.17
N THR A 301 5.62 -6.51 6.55
CA THR A 301 4.45 -7.22 6.00
C THR A 301 3.23 -7.20 6.93
N GLY A 302 3.25 -6.38 8.00
CA GLY A 302 2.17 -6.33 8.99
C GLY A 302 0.86 -5.75 8.47
N ALA A 303 0.92 -4.79 7.55
CA ALA A 303 -0.27 -4.11 7.07
C ALA A 303 -0.67 -4.56 5.67
N TYR A 304 -1.94 -4.93 5.51
CA TYR A 304 -2.62 -5.28 4.25
C TYR A 304 -2.20 -6.59 3.58
N GLN A 305 -1.03 -7.16 3.91
CA GLN A 305 -0.54 -8.35 3.21
C GLN A 305 -1.50 -9.53 3.39
N GLU A 306 -1.76 -9.92 4.62
CA GLU A 306 -2.64 -11.03 4.91
C GLU A 306 -4.09 -10.79 4.44
N SER A 307 -4.62 -9.58 4.63
CA SER A 307 -6.01 -9.25 4.25
C SER A 307 -6.22 -9.17 2.74
N SER A 308 -5.18 -8.91 1.96
CA SER A 308 -5.22 -8.86 0.49
C SER A 308 -4.65 -10.11 -0.18
N ALA A 309 -4.15 -11.06 0.61
CA ALA A 309 -3.65 -12.33 0.08
C ALA A 309 -4.77 -13.10 -0.64
N SER A 310 -4.42 -13.70 -1.76
CA SER A 310 -5.36 -14.47 -2.58
C SER A 310 -4.86 -15.88 -2.83
N ASN A 311 -5.80 -16.77 -3.18
CA ASN A 311 -5.49 -18.15 -3.57
C ASN A 311 -5.22 -18.28 -5.09
N PHE A 312 -4.53 -17.31 -5.68
CA PHE A 312 -4.17 -17.42 -7.10
C PHE A 312 -3.38 -18.71 -7.36
N ASN A 313 -3.65 -19.38 -8.46
CA ASN A 313 -3.15 -20.74 -8.77
C ASN A 313 -3.53 -21.80 -7.73
N ALA A 314 -4.62 -21.61 -7.01
CA ALA A 314 -5.07 -22.52 -5.94
C ALA A 314 -4.05 -22.72 -4.82
N LEU A 315 -3.15 -21.78 -4.61
CA LEU A 315 -2.15 -21.87 -3.55
C LEU A 315 -2.78 -21.59 -2.19
N PRO A 316 -2.69 -22.52 -1.23
CA PRO A 316 -3.14 -22.29 0.13
C PRO A 316 -2.31 -21.21 0.82
N ARG A 317 -3.00 -20.30 1.53
CA ARG A 317 -2.33 -19.22 2.26
C ARG A 317 -1.57 -19.77 3.48
N PRO A 318 -0.42 -19.18 3.83
CA PRO A 318 0.38 -19.64 4.96
C PRO A 318 -0.29 -19.38 6.31
N ALA A 319 0.24 -19.98 7.35
CA ALA A 319 -0.16 -19.72 8.73
C ALA A 319 0.28 -18.32 9.20
N SER A 320 -0.40 -17.80 10.22
CA SER A 320 0.02 -16.60 10.94
C SER A 320 0.35 -16.94 12.40
N VAL A 321 1.48 -16.45 12.86
CA VAL A 321 2.00 -16.69 14.21
C VAL A 321 2.23 -15.35 14.89
N LEU A 322 1.70 -15.20 16.09
CA LEU A 322 1.98 -14.07 16.97
C LEU A 322 3.26 -14.36 17.76
N VAL A 323 4.21 -13.42 17.69
CA VAL A 323 5.47 -13.51 18.44
C VAL A 323 5.49 -12.43 19.50
N ASN A 324 5.75 -12.82 20.74
CA ASN A 324 5.90 -11.91 21.87
C ASN A 324 7.11 -12.36 22.69
N GLY A 325 8.23 -11.67 22.53
CA GLY A 325 9.51 -12.08 23.12
C GLY A 325 9.95 -13.44 22.57
N ASP A 326 10.07 -14.42 23.44
CA ASP A 326 10.44 -15.82 23.13
C ASP A 326 9.25 -16.75 22.88
N GLN A 327 8.03 -16.24 22.97
CA GLN A 327 6.80 -16.99 22.76
C GLN A 327 6.30 -16.84 21.32
N ALA A 328 5.87 -17.93 20.73
CA ALA A 328 5.29 -18.00 19.40
C ALA A 328 3.97 -18.77 19.45
N GLU A 329 2.87 -18.11 19.10
CA GLU A 329 1.51 -18.64 19.19
C GLU A 329 0.83 -18.64 17.84
N LEU A 330 0.28 -19.78 17.43
CA LEU A 330 -0.47 -19.89 16.20
C LEU A 330 -1.81 -19.15 16.34
N ILE A 331 -1.98 -18.05 15.62
CA ILE A 331 -3.24 -17.28 15.58
C ILE A 331 -4.09 -17.57 14.36
N LYS A 332 -3.50 -18.13 13.31
CA LYS A 332 -4.19 -18.61 12.13
C LYS A 332 -3.43 -19.80 11.55
N ARG A 333 -4.09 -20.95 11.36
CA ARG A 333 -3.49 -22.10 10.70
C ARG A 333 -3.28 -21.83 9.20
N ALA A 334 -2.37 -22.54 8.58
CA ALA A 334 -2.28 -22.58 7.13
C ALA A 334 -3.58 -23.15 6.52
N GLU A 335 -3.92 -22.67 5.34
CA GLU A 335 -4.99 -23.26 4.55
C GLU A 335 -4.57 -24.63 4.02
N THR A 336 -5.56 -25.47 3.81
CA THR A 336 -5.46 -26.71 3.05
C THR A 336 -6.08 -26.53 1.66
N ILE A 337 -5.89 -27.51 0.79
CA ILE A 337 -6.59 -27.54 -0.51
C ILE A 337 -8.13 -27.52 -0.32
N ASP A 338 -8.62 -28.19 0.71
CA ASP A 338 -10.07 -28.20 1.02
C ASP A 338 -10.58 -26.79 1.42
N ASP A 339 -9.75 -25.98 2.09
CA ASP A 339 -10.13 -24.59 2.38
C ASP A 339 -10.23 -23.75 1.11
N VAL A 340 -9.39 -24.00 0.11
CA VAL A 340 -9.39 -23.29 -1.17
C VAL A 340 -10.63 -23.63 -1.99
N TYR A 341 -10.97 -24.91 -2.09
CA TYR A 341 -12.06 -25.42 -2.91
C TYR A 341 -13.36 -25.70 -2.16
N GLY A 342 -13.42 -25.49 -0.85
CA GLY A 342 -14.55 -25.85 0.00
C GLY A 342 -15.88 -25.14 -0.33
N ARG A 343 -15.85 -24.14 -1.22
CA ARG A 343 -17.06 -23.46 -1.73
C ARG A 343 -17.52 -23.97 -3.09
N ASP A 344 -16.75 -24.88 -3.71
CA ASP A 344 -17.04 -25.37 -5.04
C ASP A 344 -18.02 -26.54 -4.98
N PHE A 345 -19.00 -26.53 -5.86
CA PHE A 345 -19.96 -27.61 -6.04
C PHE A 345 -19.78 -28.20 -7.43
N ILE A 346 -19.67 -29.51 -7.49
CA ILE A 346 -19.71 -30.23 -8.77
C ILE A 346 -21.21 -30.45 -9.14
N PRO A 347 -21.70 -29.86 -10.24
CA PRO A 347 -23.07 -30.13 -10.71
C PRO A 347 -23.29 -31.62 -10.96
N GLU A 348 -24.43 -32.14 -10.57
CA GLU A 348 -24.77 -33.60 -10.71
C GLU A 348 -24.50 -34.15 -12.12
N ARG A 349 -24.77 -33.37 -13.17
CA ARG A 349 -24.51 -33.76 -14.57
C ARG A 349 -23.01 -33.97 -14.91
N LEU A 350 -22.09 -33.53 -14.03
CA LEU A 350 -20.65 -33.70 -14.19
C LEU A 350 -20.06 -34.76 -13.27
N LEU A 351 -20.87 -35.29 -12.37
CA LEU A 351 -20.53 -36.49 -11.60
C LEU A 351 -20.55 -37.65 -12.57
N ALA A 352 -19.36 -38.24 -12.84
CA ALA A 352 -19.29 -39.42 -13.70
C ALA A 352 -20.25 -40.50 -13.18
N GLU A 353 -21.11 -41.01 -14.04
CA GLU A 353 -21.75 -42.29 -13.76
C GLU A 353 -20.61 -43.27 -13.44
N SER A 354 -20.70 -43.91 -12.29
CA SER A 354 -19.73 -44.93 -11.90
C SER A 354 -19.56 -45.88 -13.06
N VAL A 355 -18.39 -45.89 -13.68
CA VAL A 355 -18.05 -46.90 -14.69
C VAL A 355 -18.11 -48.23 -13.96
N GLU A 356 -19.23 -48.96 -14.08
CA GLU A 356 -19.32 -50.34 -13.71
C GLU A 356 -18.24 -51.08 -14.53
N THR A 357 -17.14 -51.37 -13.89
CA THR A 357 -16.13 -52.27 -14.41
C THR A 357 -16.77 -53.63 -14.55
N LYS A 358 -17.15 -53.96 -15.80
CA LYS A 358 -17.49 -55.33 -16.19
C LYS A 358 -16.21 -56.17 -16.28
#